data_0901ac35d36a667de051171433ba469e
#
_entry.id   0901ac35d36a667de051171433ba469e
#
_cell.length_a   1.000
_cell.length_b   1.000
_cell.length_c   1.000
_cell.angle_alpha   90.00
_cell.angle_beta   90.00
_cell.angle_gamma   90.00
#
_symmetry.space_group_name_H-M   'P 1'
#
loop_
_entity.id
_entity.type
_entity.pdbx_description
1 polymer ?
#
loop_
_entity_poly.entity_id
_entity_poly.type
_entity_poly.pdbx_seq_one_letter_code
_entity_poly.pdbx_strand_id
1 'polypeptide(L)'
;MYRPMTGDEQKMLQTMVDDIYSQFVKTVADGRRLEESRVRSVADGRILTGQQAMELGLVDAMGNYYDALNYAGGVAGIEGDSVPVKRYSVGTSWKNILAGEMDSAVRSLAKNISDNIWGTFSQTPAPSVR
;
A
#
# COMPACT_ATOMS: atom_id res chain seq x y z
N MET A 1 6.94 -4.45 -31.38
CA MET A 1 8.30 -4.23 -31.93
C MET A 1 8.88 -3.03 -31.21
N TYR A 2 9.90 -3.21 -30.37
CA TYR A 2 10.56 -2.12 -29.64
C TYR A 2 11.51 -1.41 -30.61
N ARG A 3 11.30 -0.10 -30.81
CA ARG A 3 12.29 0.74 -31.49
C ARG A 3 13.27 1.35 -30.47
N PRO A 4 14.51 1.57 -30.83
CA PRO A 4 15.45 2.31 -30.00
C PRO A 4 14.95 3.75 -29.76
N MET A 5 15.28 4.31 -28.60
CA MET A 5 14.97 5.68 -28.23
C MET A 5 15.74 6.66 -29.13
N THR A 6 15.08 7.70 -29.55
CA THR A 6 15.73 8.79 -30.32
C THR A 6 16.55 9.69 -29.39
N GLY A 7 17.53 10.42 -29.94
CA GLY A 7 18.31 11.37 -29.16
C GLY A 7 17.48 12.47 -28.49
N ASP A 8 16.41 12.92 -29.14
CA ASP A 8 15.51 13.95 -28.60
C ASP A 8 14.64 13.39 -27.45
N GLU A 9 14.16 12.16 -27.59
CA GLU A 9 13.42 11.47 -26.51
C GLU A 9 14.32 11.25 -25.29
N GLN A 10 15.59 10.85 -25.50
CA GLN A 10 16.56 10.70 -24.42
C GLN A 10 16.83 12.03 -23.70
N LYS A 11 16.98 13.11 -24.45
CA LYS A 11 17.21 14.44 -23.90
C LYS A 11 16.03 14.95 -23.08
N MET A 12 14.81 14.73 -23.59
CA MET A 12 13.59 15.10 -22.88
C MET A 12 13.45 14.32 -21.55
N LEU A 13 13.71 13.01 -21.56
CA LEU A 13 13.66 12.21 -20.36
C LEU A 13 14.76 12.60 -19.36
N GLN A 14 15.98 12.89 -19.83
CA GLN A 14 17.07 13.37 -18.99
C GLN A 14 16.70 14.68 -18.29
N THR A 15 16.17 15.65 -19.04
CA THR A 15 15.71 16.92 -18.44
C THR A 15 14.65 16.69 -17.35
N MET A 16 13.68 15.80 -17.61
CA MET A 16 12.66 15.47 -16.62
C MET A 16 13.25 14.82 -15.36
N VAL A 17 14.21 13.91 -15.52
CA VAL A 17 14.89 13.27 -14.38
C VAL A 17 15.71 14.29 -13.59
N ASP A 18 16.42 15.19 -14.27
CA ASP A 18 17.24 16.24 -13.62
C ASP A 18 16.35 17.22 -12.84
N ASP A 19 15.17 17.57 -13.35
CA ASP A 19 14.19 18.41 -12.67
C ASP A 19 13.65 17.72 -11.41
N ILE A 20 13.24 16.46 -11.52
CA ILE A 20 12.77 15.66 -10.38
C ILE A 20 13.87 15.53 -9.32
N TYR A 21 15.09 15.24 -9.73
CA TYR A 21 16.24 15.14 -8.84
C TYR A 21 16.51 16.46 -8.10
N SER A 22 16.44 17.58 -8.82
CA SER A 22 16.65 18.90 -8.22
C SER A 22 15.57 19.26 -7.21
N GLN A 23 14.31 18.95 -7.51
CA GLN A 23 13.20 19.11 -6.57
C GLN A 23 13.36 18.22 -5.33
N PHE A 24 13.78 16.96 -5.51
CA PHE A 24 14.06 16.05 -4.41
C PHE A 24 15.14 16.58 -3.49
N VAL A 25 16.29 16.99 -4.05
CA VAL A 25 17.41 17.55 -3.27
C VAL A 25 16.97 18.76 -2.46
N LYS A 26 16.22 19.68 -3.09
CA LYS A 26 15.71 20.87 -2.40
C LYS A 26 14.76 20.51 -1.27
N THR A 27 13.83 19.60 -1.52
CA THR A 27 12.86 19.16 -0.50
C THR A 27 13.57 18.54 0.72
N VAL A 28 14.59 17.72 0.48
CA VAL A 28 15.37 17.12 1.58
C VAL A 28 16.20 18.19 2.31
N ALA A 29 16.84 19.08 1.58
CA ALA A 29 17.63 20.17 2.16
C ALA A 29 16.77 21.06 3.07
N ASP A 30 15.62 21.49 2.59
CA ASP A 30 14.67 22.31 3.35
C ASP A 30 14.11 21.54 4.57
N GLY A 31 13.67 20.31 4.37
CA GLY A 31 13.08 19.48 5.44
C GLY A 31 14.06 19.09 6.55
N ARG A 32 15.33 18.91 6.20
CA ARG A 32 16.39 18.50 7.12
C ARG A 32 17.30 19.65 7.54
N ARG A 33 17.09 20.87 7.03
CA ARG A 33 17.92 22.06 7.26
C ARG A 33 19.40 21.80 6.92
N LEU A 34 19.60 21.13 5.80
CA LEU A 34 20.94 20.80 5.27
C LEU A 34 21.25 21.67 4.04
N GLU A 35 22.53 21.88 3.78
CA GLU A 35 22.96 22.49 2.54
C GLU A 35 22.69 21.55 1.35
N GLU A 36 22.16 22.10 0.23
CA GLU A 36 21.88 21.29 -0.98
C GLU A 36 23.11 20.53 -1.47
N SER A 37 24.29 21.14 -1.37
CA SER A 37 25.57 20.51 -1.74
C SER A 37 25.83 19.22 -0.95
N ARG A 38 25.50 19.23 0.34
CA ARG A 38 25.62 18.06 1.23
C ARG A 38 24.61 16.97 0.85
N VAL A 39 23.37 17.37 0.55
CA VAL A 39 22.35 16.43 0.09
C VAL A 39 22.78 15.79 -1.24
N ARG A 40 23.24 16.59 -2.21
CA ARG A 40 23.72 16.10 -3.51
C ARG A 40 24.88 15.11 -3.39
N SER A 41 25.77 15.28 -2.41
CA SER A 41 26.91 14.38 -2.21
C SER A 41 26.53 12.95 -1.77
N VAL A 42 25.30 12.76 -1.29
CA VAL A 42 24.80 11.47 -0.79
C VAL A 42 23.56 10.96 -1.54
N ALA A 43 22.90 11.83 -2.32
CA ALA A 43 21.72 11.52 -3.11
C ALA A 43 22.06 11.03 -4.52
N ASP A 44 22.95 10.04 -4.62
CA ASP A 44 23.42 9.44 -5.87
C ASP A 44 22.74 8.09 -6.18
N GLY A 45 21.72 7.72 -5.42
CA GLY A 45 21.03 6.45 -5.57
C GLY A 45 21.62 5.29 -4.76
N ARG A 46 22.66 5.56 -3.94
CA ARG A 46 23.22 4.54 -3.05
C ARG A 46 22.25 4.14 -1.95
N ILE A 47 22.39 2.91 -1.47
CA ILE A 47 21.67 2.42 -0.28
C ILE A 47 22.45 2.86 0.96
N LEU A 48 21.76 3.46 1.92
CA LEU A 48 22.31 3.84 3.20
C LEU A 48 21.78 2.92 4.30
N THR A 49 22.64 2.58 5.27
CA THR A 49 22.17 1.98 6.53
C THR A 49 21.48 3.04 7.40
N GLY A 50 20.65 2.64 8.37
CA GLY A 50 20.06 3.58 9.30
C GLY A 50 21.10 4.40 10.06
N GLN A 51 22.21 3.77 10.48
CA GLN A 51 23.30 4.46 11.15
C GLN A 51 23.93 5.54 10.27
N GLN A 52 24.21 5.22 9.00
CA GLN A 52 24.74 6.20 8.02
C GLN A 52 23.75 7.34 7.79
N ALA A 53 22.45 7.04 7.68
CA ALA A 53 21.43 8.06 7.50
C ALA A 53 21.36 9.02 8.73
N MET A 54 21.54 8.50 9.94
CA MET A 54 21.60 9.29 11.17
C MET A 54 22.85 10.19 11.20
N GLU A 55 24.02 9.66 10.88
CA GLU A 55 25.28 10.42 10.80
C GLU A 55 25.22 11.54 9.76
N LEU A 56 24.49 11.31 8.66
CA LEU A 56 24.25 12.31 7.62
C LEU A 56 23.15 13.33 7.97
N GLY A 57 22.44 13.13 9.07
CA GLY A 57 21.33 14.00 9.50
C GLY A 57 20.03 13.79 8.72
N LEU A 58 19.90 12.67 8.00
CA LEU A 58 18.71 12.34 7.23
C LEU A 58 17.58 11.75 8.09
N VAL A 59 17.92 11.16 9.23
CA VAL A 59 16.99 10.66 10.25
C VAL A 59 17.41 11.17 11.63
N ASP A 60 16.44 11.26 12.56
CA ASP A 60 16.66 11.86 13.87
C ASP A 60 17.09 10.84 14.92
N ALA A 61 16.59 9.61 14.81
CA ALA A 61 16.88 8.53 15.75
C ALA A 61 16.77 7.15 15.09
N MET A 62 17.40 6.18 15.74
CA MET A 62 17.25 4.78 15.41
C MET A 62 16.25 4.14 16.38
N GLY A 63 15.42 3.24 15.86
CA GLY A 63 14.43 2.54 16.68
C GLY A 63 13.64 1.53 15.86
N ASN A 64 12.86 0.73 16.57
CA ASN A 64 11.92 -0.21 15.96
C ASN A 64 10.52 0.42 15.86
N TYR A 65 9.55 -0.36 15.37
CA TYR A 65 8.17 0.09 15.23
C TYR A 65 7.54 0.58 16.54
N TYR A 66 7.82 -0.08 17.65
CA TYR A 66 7.27 0.28 18.96
C TYR A 66 7.90 1.55 19.52
N ASP A 67 9.20 1.75 19.28
CA ASP A 67 9.89 2.99 19.64
C ASP A 67 9.28 4.19 18.90
N ALA A 68 9.02 4.03 17.59
CA ALA A 68 8.37 5.06 16.79
C ALA A 68 6.93 5.35 17.26
N LEU A 69 6.18 4.31 17.63
CA LEU A 69 4.83 4.44 18.17
C LEU A 69 4.82 5.21 19.49
N ASN A 70 5.70 4.85 20.42
CA ASN A 70 5.83 5.50 21.72
C ASN A 70 6.24 6.97 21.54
N TYR A 71 7.18 7.23 20.64
CA TYR A 71 7.57 8.61 20.31
C TYR A 71 6.38 9.41 19.75
N ALA A 72 5.65 8.87 18.81
CA ALA A 72 4.46 9.51 18.22
C ALA A 72 3.38 9.77 19.28
N GLY A 73 3.15 8.82 20.18
CA GLY A 73 2.24 8.97 21.32
C GLY A 73 2.65 10.11 22.22
N GLY A 74 3.93 10.19 22.59
CA GLY A 74 4.47 11.27 23.40
C GLY A 74 4.31 12.64 22.75
N VAL A 75 4.58 12.77 21.46
CA VAL A 75 4.38 14.02 20.69
C VAL A 75 2.90 14.40 20.62
N ALA A 76 2.00 13.43 20.55
CA ALA A 76 0.54 13.64 20.51
C ALA A 76 -0.07 13.86 21.91
N GLY A 77 0.71 13.80 23.00
CA GLY A 77 0.20 13.91 24.36
C GLY A 77 -0.69 12.75 24.80
N ILE A 78 -0.51 11.57 24.20
CA ILE A 78 -1.23 10.35 24.58
C ILE A 78 -0.48 9.72 25.76
N GLU A 79 -1.10 9.77 26.93
CA GLU A 79 -0.58 9.11 28.14
C GLU A 79 -1.12 7.67 28.22
N GLY A 80 -0.25 6.71 28.51
CA GLY A 80 -0.60 5.31 28.71
C GLY A 80 0.34 4.31 28.03
N ASP A 81 0.26 3.06 28.48
CA ASP A 81 1.14 1.98 28.02
C ASP A 81 0.86 1.47 26.59
N SER A 82 -0.19 1.98 25.94
CA SER A 82 -0.52 1.59 24.57
C SER A 82 -1.05 2.75 23.73
N VAL A 83 -0.34 3.10 22.68
CA VAL A 83 -0.80 4.06 21.68
C VAL A 83 -1.83 3.39 20.78
N PRO A 84 -3.08 3.93 20.66
CA PRO A 84 -4.09 3.32 19.80
C PRO A 84 -3.69 3.44 18.34
N VAL A 85 -3.57 2.29 17.66
CA VAL A 85 -3.17 2.22 16.25
C VAL A 85 -4.35 1.82 15.40
N LYS A 86 -4.76 2.68 14.47
CA LYS A 86 -5.74 2.34 13.44
C LYS A 86 -5.00 1.94 12.15
N ARG A 87 -5.04 0.65 11.83
CA ARG A 87 -4.42 0.13 10.63
C ARG A 87 -5.40 0.24 9.46
N TYR A 88 -5.06 1.05 8.46
CA TYR A 88 -5.81 1.12 7.21
C TYR A 88 -5.17 0.17 6.20
N SER A 89 -5.87 -0.89 5.81
CA SER A 89 -5.44 -1.69 4.68
C SER A 89 -6.05 -1.09 3.40
N VAL A 90 -5.21 -0.48 2.59
CA VAL A 90 -5.59 -0.08 1.22
C VAL A 90 -5.40 -1.33 0.35
N GLY A 91 -6.35 -2.23 0.43
CA GLY A 91 -6.24 -3.48 -0.29
C GLY A 91 -7.61 -4.08 -0.50
N THR A 92 -8.40 -3.47 -1.37
CA THR A 92 -9.37 -4.27 -2.10
C THR A 92 -8.56 -5.09 -3.11
N SER A 93 -7.99 -6.21 -2.65
CA SER A 93 -7.40 -7.17 -3.58
C SER A 93 -8.50 -7.51 -4.58
N TRP A 94 -8.23 -7.36 -5.87
CA TRP A 94 -9.18 -7.76 -6.91
C TRP A 94 -9.66 -9.20 -6.71
N LYS A 95 -8.87 -10.05 -6.03
CA LYS A 95 -9.26 -11.38 -5.56
C LYS A 95 -10.42 -11.35 -4.57
N ASN A 96 -10.50 -10.36 -3.70
CA ASN A 96 -11.59 -10.22 -2.73
C ASN A 96 -12.86 -9.68 -3.38
N ILE A 97 -12.74 -8.84 -4.41
CA ILE A 97 -13.88 -8.38 -5.21
C ILE A 97 -14.47 -9.56 -5.98
N LEU A 98 -13.64 -10.32 -6.70
CA LEU A 98 -14.07 -11.49 -7.44
C LEU A 98 -14.60 -12.61 -6.52
N ALA A 99 -13.96 -12.87 -5.39
CA ALA A 99 -14.41 -13.88 -4.44
C ALA A 99 -15.74 -13.49 -3.78
N GLY A 100 -15.95 -12.21 -3.44
CA GLY A 100 -17.20 -11.72 -2.87
C GLY A 100 -18.36 -11.75 -3.85
N GLU A 101 -18.15 -11.37 -5.10
CA GLU A 101 -19.17 -11.42 -6.14
C GLU A 101 -19.46 -12.86 -6.59
N MET A 102 -18.44 -13.72 -6.69
CA MET A 102 -18.64 -15.14 -6.98
C MET A 102 -19.35 -15.88 -5.84
N ASP A 103 -19.05 -15.58 -4.59
CA ASP A 103 -19.71 -16.21 -3.45
C ASP A 103 -21.21 -15.84 -3.38
N SER A 104 -21.56 -14.59 -3.67
CA SER A 104 -22.96 -14.14 -3.77
C SER A 104 -23.69 -14.78 -4.95
N ALA A 105 -23.05 -14.89 -6.11
CA ALA A 105 -23.59 -15.53 -7.30
C ALA A 105 -23.78 -17.04 -7.08
N VAL A 106 -22.80 -17.72 -6.50
CA VAL A 106 -22.87 -19.15 -6.17
C VAL A 106 -23.95 -19.43 -5.13
N ARG A 107 -24.10 -18.60 -4.10
CA ARG A 107 -25.18 -18.74 -3.10
C ARG A 107 -26.55 -18.51 -3.70
N SER A 108 -26.71 -17.52 -4.59
CA SER A 108 -28.00 -17.28 -5.28
C SER A 108 -28.38 -18.42 -6.22
N LEU A 109 -27.39 -19.01 -6.93
CA LEU A 109 -27.60 -20.21 -7.76
C LEU A 109 -27.97 -21.44 -6.90
N ALA A 110 -27.24 -21.66 -5.82
CA ALA A 110 -27.49 -22.77 -4.90
C ALA A 110 -28.91 -22.67 -4.26
N LYS A 111 -29.31 -21.45 -3.90
CA LYS A 111 -30.68 -21.21 -3.39
C LYS A 111 -31.72 -21.47 -4.45
N ASN A 112 -31.58 -20.99 -5.68
CA ASN A 112 -32.50 -21.23 -6.78
C ASN A 112 -32.65 -22.72 -7.12
N ILE A 113 -31.53 -23.46 -7.10
CA ILE A 113 -31.52 -24.91 -7.34
C ILE A 113 -32.26 -25.62 -6.20
N SER A 114 -32.00 -25.25 -4.93
CA SER A 114 -32.65 -25.82 -3.77
C SER A 114 -34.16 -25.57 -3.81
N ASP A 115 -34.58 -24.35 -4.06
CA ASP A 115 -36.01 -23.98 -4.09
C ASP A 115 -36.76 -24.69 -5.21
N ASN A 116 -36.14 -24.91 -6.38
CA ASN A 116 -36.73 -25.66 -7.49
C ASN A 116 -36.82 -27.16 -7.21
N ILE A 117 -35.79 -27.74 -6.59
CA ILE A 117 -35.79 -29.19 -6.27
C ILE A 117 -36.83 -29.51 -5.21
N TRP A 118 -36.90 -28.75 -4.13
CA TRP A 118 -37.87 -28.94 -3.08
C TRP A 118 -39.32 -28.66 -3.53
N GLY A 119 -39.51 -27.67 -4.41
CA GLY A 119 -40.83 -27.41 -5.03
C GLY A 119 -41.33 -28.57 -5.87
N THR A 120 -40.45 -29.32 -6.52
CA THR A 120 -40.82 -30.48 -7.34
C THR A 120 -41.13 -31.72 -6.49
N PHE A 121 -40.44 -31.93 -5.38
CA PHE A 121 -40.68 -33.06 -4.47
C PHE A 121 -41.94 -32.90 -3.61
N SER A 122 -42.36 -31.68 -3.33
CA SER A 122 -43.58 -31.43 -2.53
C SER A 122 -44.89 -31.61 -3.30
N GLN A 123 -44.87 -31.80 -4.62
CA GLN A 123 -46.04 -32.02 -5.48
C GLN A 123 -46.32 -33.48 -5.84
N THR A 124 -45.49 -34.43 -5.37
CA THR A 124 -45.80 -35.85 -5.56
C THR A 124 -46.88 -36.32 -4.57
N PRO A 125 -48.09 -36.66 -5.04
CA PRO A 125 -49.14 -37.19 -4.13
C PRO A 125 -48.71 -38.54 -3.58
N ALA A 126 -48.94 -38.75 -2.29
CA ALA A 126 -48.66 -40.02 -1.62
C ALA A 126 -49.41 -41.16 -2.31
N PRO A 127 -48.79 -42.35 -2.52
CA PRO A 127 -49.46 -43.49 -3.09
C PRO A 127 -50.61 -43.94 -2.16
N SER A 128 -51.81 -44.02 -2.71
CA SER A 128 -52.98 -44.56 -1.97
C SER A 128 -52.80 -46.07 -1.77
N VAL A 129 -52.58 -46.45 -0.52
CA VAL A 129 -52.61 -47.87 -0.13
C VAL A 129 -54.10 -48.34 -0.08
N ARG A 130 -54.42 -49.33 -0.91
CA ARG A 130 -55.67 -50.11 -0.81
C ARG A 130 -55.37 -51.36 -0.06
#